data_1e132611f0c7c7296d12806aa9a14872
#
_entry.id   1e132611f0c7c7296d12806aa9a14872
#
_cell.length_a   1.000
_cell.length_b   1.000
_cell.length_c   1.000
_cell.angle_alpha   90.00
_cell.angle_beta   90.00
_cell.angle_gamma   90.00
#
_symmetry.space_group_name_H-M   'P 1'
#
loop_
_entity.id
_entity.type
_entity.pdbx_description
1 polymer ?
#
loop_
_entity_poly.entity_id
_entity_poly.type
_entity_poly.pdbx_seq_one_letter_code
_entity_poly.pdbx_strand_id
1 'polypeptide(L)'
;MEGGQAYPVQYSVDYPDRNLNRLSSAFRIFAAIPILIVIGALERWSGDYSNDHWSWGATTAGVLFLAPLLMILFRQKYPRWWFDWNLELLRFENRVGAYLALLDDRYPSTDEHQSVRLEFPYPDAQRELNRWLPLVKWFLAIPHYVVLIFLWLGAIFAVIFAWFAILFTGRYPRGLFDFVVGVGRWTNRVTAYAFVLVTDRYPPFRLAP
;
A
#
# COMPACT_ATOMS: atom_id res chain seq x y z
N MET A 1 -29.13 5.69 -14.34
CA MET A 1 -27.64 5.64 -14.44
C MET A 1 -27.11 6.20 -13.14
N GLU A 2 -26.82 5.32 -12.18
CA GLU A 2 -26.22 5.74 -10.91
C GLU A 2 -24.82 6.25 -11.23
N GLY A 3 -24.62 7.55 -11.05
CA GLY A 3 -23.31 8.18 -11.10
C GLY A 3 -22.44 7.57 -10.01
N GLY A 4 -21.64 6.58 -10.36
CA GLY A 4 -20.80 5.85 -9.41
C GLY A 4 -19.87 6.83 -8.72
N GLN A 5 -20.19 7.17 -7.47
CA GLN A 5 -19.28 7.93 -6.65
C GLN A 5 -17.92 7.21 -6.63
N ALA A 6 -16.87 7.92 -6.99
CA ALA A 6 -15.52 7.38 -6.96
C ALA A 6 -15.24 6.74 -5.58
N TYR A 7 -14.50 5.64 -5.57
CA TYR A 7 -14.11 4.99 -4.32
C TYR A 7 -13.25 5.97 -3.50
N PRO A 8 -13.45 6.08 -2.18
CA PRO A 8 -12.81 7.12 -1.37
C PRO A 8 -11.28 7.04 -1.38
N VAL A 9 -10.72 5.85 -1.58
CA VAL A 9 -9.27 5.66 -1.64
C VAL A 9 -8.77 5.83 -3.08
N GLN A 10 -7.91 6.82 -3.28
CA GLN A 10 -7.33 7.17 -4.58
C GLN A 10 -5.84 6.84 -4.58
N TYR A 11 -5.41 6.03 -5.54
CA TYR A 11 -4.00 5.72 -5.77
C TYR A 11 -3.65 5.90 -7.23
N SER A 12 -2.60 6.64 -7.48
CA SER A 12 -2.06 6.85 -8.83
C SER A 12 -0.53 6.97 -8.79
N VAL A 13 0.09 6.60 -9.90
CA VAL A 13 1.50 6.80 -10.14
C VAL A 13 1.63 7.48 -11.50
N ASP A 14 2.38 8.58 -11.57
CA ASP A 14 2.62 9.28 -12.82
C ASP A 14 3.54 8.42 -13.71
N TYR A 15 3.12 8.21 -14.97
CA TYR A 15 3.96 7.48 -15.92
C TYR A 15 5.20 8.34 -16.27
N PRO A 16 6.43 7.77 -16.23
CA PRO A 16 7.64 8.53 -16.52
C PRO A 16 7.70 8.90 -18.01
N ASP A 17 7.62 10.22 -18.30
CA ASP A 17 7.73 10.75 -19.67
C ASP A 17 9.18 10.74 -20.21
N ARG A 18 10.14 10.45 -19.33
CA ARG A 18 11.58 10.36 -19.63
C ARG A 18 12.04 8.91 -19.72
N ASN A 19 13.16 8.69 -20.37
CA ASN A 19 13.82 7.39 -20.31
C ASN A 19 14.32 7.13 -18.89
N LEU A 20 14.01 5.93 -18.38
CA LEU A 20 14.50 5.48 -17.10
C LEU A 20 16.00 5.19 -17.17
N ASN A 21 16.70 5.44 -16.07
CA ASN A 21 18.13 5.20 -15.99
C ASN A 21 18.39 3.69 -15.93
N ARG A 22 19.00 3.15 -16.99
CA ARG A 22 19.29 1.70 -17.14
C ARG A 22 20.21 1.19 -16.04
N LEU A 23 21.24 1.99 -15.65
CA LEU A 23 22.18 1.59 -14.61
C LEU A 23 21.49 1.54 -13.25
N SER A 24 20.70 2.57 -12.90
CA SER A 24 19.89 2.58 -11.70
C SER A 24 18.92 1.40 -11.67
N SER A 25 18.25 1.09 -12.79
CA SER A 25 17.33 -0.04 -12.88
C SER A 25 18.04 -1.40 -12.76
N ALA A 26 19.28 -1.54 -13.28
CA ALA A 26 20.05 -2.76 -13.19
C ALA A 26 20.44 -3.09 -11.74
N PHE A 27 20.86 -2.07 -10.96
CA PHE A 27 21.34 -2.22 -9.60
C PHE A 27 20.32 -1.82 -8.53
N ARG A 28 19.06 -1.67 -8.89
CA ARG A 28 17.99 -1.16 -8.02
C ARG A 28 17.83 -1.95 -6.74
N ILE A 29 17.91 -3.28 -6.79
CA ILE A 29 17.78 -4.16 -5.63
C ILE A 29 18.85 -3.81 -4.59
N PHE A 30 20.09 -3.58 -5.03
CA PHE A 30 21.17 -3.18 -4.12
C PHE A 30 20.98 -1.77 -3.56
N ALA A 31 20.53 -0.84 -4.40
CA ALA A 31 20.24 0.52 -3.98
C ALA A 31 19.04 0.60 -3.00
N ALA A 32 18.15 -0.39 -3.02
CA ALA A 32 17.01 -0.48 -2.11
C ALA A 32 17.35 -1.07 -0.74
N ILE A 33 18.50 -1.73 -0.57
CA ILE A 33 18.88 -2.38 0.72
C ILE A 33 18.73 -1.43 1.92
N PRO A 34 19.26 -0.20 1.91
CA PRO A 34 19.16 0.68 3.07
C PRO A 34 17.70 1.00 3.46
N ILE A 35 16.84 1.24 2.48
CA ILE A 35 15.44 1.58 2.74
C ILE A 35 14.63 0.36 3.19
N LEU A 36 14.97 -0.83 2.69
CA LEU A 36 14.38 -2.09 3.14
C LEU A 36 14.77 -2.41 4.59
N ILE A 37 15.99 -2.06 5.00
CA ILE A 37 16.43 -2.17 6.40
C ILE A 37 15.58 -1.23 7.28
N VAL A 38 15.34 0.00 6.85
CA VAL A 38 14.52 0.96 7.60
C VAL A 38 13.08 0.45 7.74
N ILE A 39 12.46 0.00 6.64
CA ILE A 39 11.11 -0.59 6.69
C ILE A 39 11.09 -1.82 7.60
N GLY A 40 12.04 -2.74 7.42
CA GLY A 40 12.13 -3.93 8.26
C GLY A 40 12.36 -3.62 9.74
N ALA A 41 13.10 -2.55 10.07
CA ALA A 41 13.24 -2.08 11.43
C ALA A 41 11.94 -1.50 12.00
N LEU A 42 11.18 -0.74 11.20
CA LEU A 42 9.87 -0.23 11.58
C LEU A 42 8.85 -1.36 11.82
N GLU A 43 8.91 -2.42 11.03
CA GLU A 43 8.02 -3.57 11.19
C GLU A 43 8.43 -4.48 12.36
N ARG A 44 9.73 -4.54 12.68
CA ARG A 44 10.30 -5.45 13.69
C ARG A 44 10.43 -4.88 15.10
N TRP A 45 10.07 -3.63 15.34
CA TRP A 45 10.28 -2.97 16.64
C TRP A 45 9.71 -3.71 17.86
N SER A 46 8.98 -4.81 17.71
CA SER A 46 8.37 -5.58 18.81
C SER A 46 8.90 -6.99 19.01
N GLY A 47 10.02 -7.37 18.42
CA GLY A 47 10.57 -8.72 18.54
C GLY A 47 11.71 -8.79 19.57
N ASP A 48 11.41 -9.21 20.79
CA ASP A 48 12.43 -9.66 21.75
C ASP A 48 13.00 -11.02 21.27
N TYR A 49 14.32 -11.08 21.09
CA TYR A 49 15.05 -12.32 20.78
C TYR A 49 15.26 -13.16 22.04
N SER A 50 14.20 -13.62 22.67
CA SER A 50 14.33 -14.67 23.66
C SER A 50 13.94 -16.02 23.03
N ASN A 51 14.90 -16.91 22.95
CA ASN A 51 14.70 -18.30 22.59
C ASN A 51 13.57 -18.90 23.44
N ASP A 52 12.71 -19.68 22.81
CA ASP A 52 11.83 -20.68 23.38
C ASP A 52 10.36 -20.37 23.74
N HIS A 53 9.81 -19.20 23.46
CA HIS A 53 8.34 -19.06 23.51
C HIS A 53 7.80 -18.28 22.34
N TRP A 54 6.74 -18.80 21.69
CA TRP A 54 5.88 -18.07 20.77
C TRP A 54 5.33 -16.82 21.48
N SER A 55 6.11 -15.77 21.53
CA SER A 55 5.59 -14.48 21.93
C SER A 55 4.80 -13.92 20.75
N TRP A 56 3.54 -13.71 20.94
CA TRP A 56 2.72 -12.89 20.07
C TRP A 56 3.23 -11.43 20.17
N GLY A 57 4.40 -11.17 19.64
CA GLY A 57 4.90 -9.82 19.47
C GLY A 57 3.90 -9.10 18.55
N ALA A 58 3.24 -8.08 19.09
CA ALA A 58 2.42 -7.21 18.27
C ALA A 58 3.32 -6.58 17.21
N THR A 59 3.26 -7.07 15.98
CA THR A 59 3.95 -6.43 14.86
C THR A 59 3.42 -5.01 14.72
N THR A 60 4.24 -4.09 14.21
CA THR A 60 3.80 -2.70 13.96
C THR A 60 2.48 -2.70 13.16
N ALA A 61 2.33 -3.58 12.18
CA ALA A 61 1.07 -3.76 11.46
C ALA A 61 -0.11 -4.13 12.37
N GLY A 62 0.10 -4.98 13.38
CA GLY A 62 -0.92 -5.33 14.37
C GLY A 62 -1.33 -4.15 15.25
N VAL A 63 -0.36 -3.34 15.70
CA VAL A 63 -0.66 -2.12 16.47
C VAL A 63 -1.39 -1.09 15.62
N LEU A 64 -0.98 -0.93 14.35
CA LEU A 64 -1.61 -0.03 13.39
C LEU A 64 -3.09 -0.37 13.16
N PHE A 65 -3.43 -1.65 13.18
CA PHE A 65 -4.79 -2.14 13.03
C PHE A 65 -5.59 -2.09 14.34
N LEU A 66 -5.00 -2.59 15.45
CA LEU A 66 -5.69 -2.71 16.72
C LEU A 66 -6.06 -1.36 17.34
N ALA A 67 -5.20 -0.35 17.22
CA ALA A 67 -5.47 0.96 17.79
C ALA A 67 -6.73 1.61 17.20
N PRO A 68 -6.89 1.78 15.87
CA PRO A 68 -8.11 2.33 15.30
C PRO A 68 -9.32 1.42 15.53
N LEU A 69 -9.15 0.09 15.51
CA LEU A 69 -10.22 -0.86 15.82
C LEU A 69 -10.80 -0.61 17.19
N LEU A 70 -9.96 -0.57 18.25
CA LEU A 70 -10.40 -0.35 19.61
C LEU A 70 -11.01 1.05 19.78
N MET A 71 -10.45 2.07 19.14
CA MET A 71 -10.98 3.43 19.23
C MET A 71 -12.34 3.57 18.54
N ILE A 72 -12.55 2.94 17.38
CA ILE A 72 -13.87 2.93 16.71
C ILE A 72 -14.87 2.12 17.55
N LEU A 73 -14.45 0.93 18.04
CA LEU A 73 -15.31 0.01 18.79
C LEU A 73 -15.83 0.65 20.10
N PHE A 74 -14.93 1.22 20.90
CA PHE A 74 -15.30 1.74 22.24
C PHE A 74 -15.71 3.20 22.24
N ARG A 75 -15.07 4.04 21.44
CA ARG A 75 -15.25 5.49 21.51
C ARG A 75 -15.87 6.12 20.26
N GLN A 76 -16.05 5.38 19.17
CA GLN A 76 -16.46 5.91 17.85
C GLN A 76 -15.68 7.17 17.46
N LYS A 77 -14.37 7.13 17.67
CA LYS A 77 -13.45 8.21 17.32
C LYS A 77 -12.28 7.64 16.54
N TYR A 78 -11.86 8.39 15.53
CA TYR A 78 -10.61 8.14 14.80
C TYR A 78 -9.69 9.33 15.09
N PRO A 79 -8.59 9.19 15.87
CA PRO A 79 -7.73 10.33 16.17
C PRO A 79 -7.04 10.84 14.92
N ARG A 80 -7.07 12.15 14.70
CA ARG A 80 -6.53 12.75 13.48
C ARG A 80 -5.03 12.52 13.32
N TRP A 81 -4.26 12.71 14.40
CA TRP A 81 -2.82 12.47 14.37
C TRP A 81 -2.46 11.02 14.01
N TRP A 82 -3.29 10.04 14.43
CA TRP A 82 -3.12 8.63 14.08
C TRP A 82 -3.43 8.37 12.59
N PHE A 83 -4.47 9.00 12.10
CA PHE A 83 -4.83 8.96 10.69
C PHE A 83 -3.73 9.54 9.82
N ASP A 84 -3.26 10.76 10.14
CA ASP A 84 -2.23 11.47 9.39
C ASP A 84 -0.93 10.65 9.36
N TRP A 85 -0.53 10.09 10.50
CA TRP A 85 0.66 9.24 10.59
C TRP A 85 0.55 7.97 9.75
N ASN A 86 -0.59 7.25 9.82
CA ASN A 86 -0.82 6.05 8.99
C ASN A 86 -0.81 6.39 7.49
N LEU A 87 -1.40 7.52 7.11
CA LEU A 87 -1.43 7.98 5.71
C LEU A 87 -0.02 8.25 5.20
N GLU A 88 0.82 8.95 5.98
CA GLU A 88 2.21 9.23 5.58
C GLU A 88 3.05 7.94 5.52
N LEU A 89 2.86 7.02 6.46
CA LEU A 89 3.52 5.72 6.44
C LEU A 89 3.16 4.94 5.16
N LEU A 90 1.87 4.84 4.84
CA LEU A 90 1.41 4.18 3.62
C LEU A 90 1.89 4.89 2.36
N ARG A 91 1.96 6.22 2.35
CA ARG A 91 2.55 6.98 1.25
C ARG A 91 4.00 6.60 1.03
N PHE A 92 4.77 6.52 2.11
CA PHE A 92 6.17 6.10 2.06
C PHE A 92 6.33 4.66 1.57
N GLU A 93 5.56 3.70 2.12
CA GLU A 93 5.56 2.30 1.67
C GLU A 93 5.22 2.18 0.18
N ASN A 94 4.23 2.94 -0.31
CA ASN A 94 3.86 2.94 -1.72
C ASN A 94 4.95 3.57 -2.62
N ARG A 95 5.69 4.59 -2.14
CA ARG A 95 6.87 5.14 -2.85
C ARG A 95 7.97 4.09 -2.97
N VAL A 96 8.25 3.37 -1.88
CA VAL A 96 9.23 2.26 -1.88
C VAL A 96 8.78 1.14 -2.80
N GLY A 97 7.50 0.75 -2.76
CA GLY A 97 6.92 -0.23 -3.67
C GLY A 97 7.02 0.18 -5.13
N ALA A 98 6.72 1.43 -5.46
CA ALA A 98 6.86 1.96 -6.82
C ALA A 98 8.32 2.00 -7.28
N TYR A 99 9.25 2.34 -6.40
CA TYR A 99 10.69 2.29 -6.67
C TYR A 99 11.15 0.86 -6.96
N LEU A 100 10.78 -0.11 -6.14
CA LEU A 100 11.10 -1.53 -6.35
C LEU A 100 10.45 -2.10 -7.60
N ALA A 101 9.23 -1.68 -7.92
CA ALA A 101 8.50 -2.08 -9.12
C ALA A 101 8.98 -1.34 -10.40
N LEU A 102 10.05 -0.54 -10.32
CA LEU A 102 10.64 0.21 -11.45
C LEU A 102 9.70 1.27 -12.07
N LEU A 103 8.64 1.67 -11.35
CA LEU A 103 7.67 2.66 -11.85
C LEU A 103 8.24 4.09 -11.84
N ASP A 104 9.17 4.38 -10.91
CA ASP A 104 9.95 5.63 -10.86
C ASP A 104 11.42 5.29 -10.53
N ASP A 105 12.37 6.09 -10.98
CA ASP A 105 13.81 5.95 -10.67
C ASP A 105 14.31 6.94 -9.61
N ARG A 106 13.42 7.77 -9.04
CA ARG A 106 13.74 8.61 -7.88
C ARG A 106 13.80 7.76 -6.63
N TYR A 107 14.82 8.00 -5.81
CA TYR A 107 14.92 7.35 -4.51
C TYR A 107 13.75 7.77 -3.61
N PRO A 108 13.09 6.82 -2.91
CA PRO A 108 11.93 7.14 -2.08
C PRO A 108 12.26 8.13 -0.96
N SER A 109 11.54 9.24 -0.91
CA SER A 109 11.63 10.25 0.14
C SER A 109 10.43 10.16 1.08
N THR A 110 10.62 10.57 2.33
CA THR A 110 9.56 10.63 3.34
C THR A 110 8.71 11.90 3.24
N ASP A 111 9.29 13.00 2.77
CA ASP A 111 8.74 14.36 2.82
C ASP A 111 8.49 15.00 1.44
N GLU A 112 9.21 14.57 0.41
CA GLU A 112 9.06 15.16 -0.93
C GLU A 112 7.82 14.64 -1.67
N HIS A 113 7.20 15.53 -2.46
CA HIS A 113 6.17 15.14 -3.42
C HIS A 113 6.81 14.40 -4.61
N GLN A 114 6.47 13.14 -4.76
CA GLN A 114 6.96 12.28 -5.83
C GLN A 114 5.82 11.85 -6.77
N SER A 115 6.13 10.98 -7.75
CA SER A 115 5.18 10.46 -8.73
C SER A 115 4.02 9.65 -8.14
N VAL A 116 4.20 9.13 -6.92
CA VAL A 116 3.21 8.31 -6.22
C VAL A 116 2.29 9.19 -5.40
N ARG A 117 0.99 9.09 -5.65
CA ARG A 117 -0.06 9.78 -4.91
C ARG A 117 -0.99 8.77 -4.27
N LEU A 118 -1.18 8.89 -2.97
CA LEU A 118 -2.14 8.13 -2.20
C LEU A 118 -2.96 9.09 -1.34
N GLU A 119 -4.27 9.03 -1.49
CA GLU A 119 -5.20 9.91 -0.77
C GLU A 119 -6.40 9.11 -0.29
N PHE A 120 -6.79 9.34 0.95
CA PHE A 120 -8.09 8.96 1.48
C PHE A 120 -8.65 10.08 2.36
N PRO A 121 -9.99 10.27 2.35
CA PRO A 121 -10.61 11.27 3.18
C PRO A 121 -10.52 10.86 4.65
N TYR A 122 -10.36 11.85 5.52
CA TYR A 122 -10.50 11.64 6.96
C TYR A 122 -11.94 11.23 7.28
N PRO A 123 -12.18 10.06 7.88
CA PRO A 123 -13.53 9.56 8.11
C PRO A 123 -14.20 10.24 9.32
N ASP A 124 -15.49 10.56 9.20
CA ASP A 124 -16.33 10.84 10.36
C ASP A 124 -16.72 9.49 11.00
N ALA A 125 -15.96 9.11 12.05
CA ALA A 125 -16.15 7.81 12.69
C ALA A 125 -17.54 7.61 13.33
N GLN A 126 -18.26 8.69 13.64
CA GLN A 126 -19.61 8.60 14.23
C GLN A 126 -20.70 8.41 13.18
N ARG A 127 -20.52 8.98 11.98
CA ARG A 127 -21.54 9.02 10.93
C ARG A 127 -21.26 8.03 9.81
N GLU A 128 -19.99 7.78 9.51
CA GLU A 128 -19.55 7.02 8.33
C GLU A 128 -19.06 5.62 8.66
N LEU A 129 -18.68 5.35 9.93
CA LEU A 129 -18.13 4.06 10.32
C LEU A 129 -19.06 3.33 11.30
N ASN A 130 -19.37 2.08 10.96
CA ASN A 130 -20.12 1.20 11.86
C ASN A 130 -19.19 0.68 12.97
N ARG A 131 -19.66 0.75 14.21
CA ARG A 131 -18.91 0.34 15.41
C ARG A 131 -18.41 -1.11 15.35
N TRP A 132 -19.22 -2.03 14.84
CA TRP A 132 -18.97 -3.48 14.87
C TRP A 132 -18.30 -4.01 13.61
N LEU A 133 -18.40 -3.28 12.52
CA LEU A 133 -17.88 -3.71 11.23
C LEU A 133 -16.36 -3.94 11.23
N PRO A 134 -15.53 -3.15 11.94
CA PRO A 134 -14.09 -3.39 12.02
C PRO A 134 -13.69 -4.79 12.48
N LEU A 135 -14.51 -5.43 13.32
CA LEU A 135 -14.24 -6.80 13.80
C LEU A 135 -14.32 -7.86 12.70
N VAL A 136 -15.09 -7.60 11.65
CA VAL A 136 -15.35 -8.59 10.58
C VAL A 136 -14.79 -8.18 9.22
N LYS A 137 -14.32 -6.93 9.05
CA LYS A 137 -13.80 -6.42 7.77
C LYS A 137 -12.65 -7.25 7.22
N TRP A 138 -11.71 -7.65 8.08
CA TRP A 138 -10.58 -8.48 7.69
C TRP A 138 -11.03 -9.84 7.15
N PHE A 139 -12.11 -10.41 7.71
CA PHE A 139 -12.71 -11.65 7.23
C PHE A 139 -13.47 -11.43 5.91
N LEU A 140 -14.24 -10.34 5.80
CA LEU A 140 -14.94 -9.97 4.58
C LEU A 140 -13.98 -9.68 3.41
N ALA A 141 -12.73 -9.31 3.70
CA ALA A 141 -11.70 -9.06 2.71
C ALA A 141 -11.00 -10.34 2.18
N ILE A 142 -11.28 -11.53 2.73
CA ILE A 142 -10.66 -12.80 2.30
C ILE A 142 -10.77 -13.02 0.78
N PRO A 143 -11.92 -12.80 0.11
CA PRO A 143 -12.00 -12.96 -1.35
C PRO A 143 -11.02 -12.06 -2.09
N HIS A 144 -10.79 -10.84 -1.59
CA HIS A 144 -9.79 -9.93 -2.17
C HIS A 144 -8.38 -10.46 -1.98
N TYR A 145 -8.04 -11.02 -0.79
CA TYR A 145 -6.70 -11.56 -0.55
C TYR A 145 -6.38 -12.69 -1.52
N VAL A 146 -7.33 -13.61 -1.75
CA VAL A 146 -7.14 -14.70 -2.70
C VAL A 146 -6.85 -14.17 -4.10
N VAL A 147 -7.64 -13.22 -4.60
CA VAL A 147 -7.43 -12.64 -5.93
C VAL A 147 -6.12 -11.83 -5.98
N LEU A 148 -5.83 -11.04 -4.93
CA LEU A 148 -4.62 -10.24 -4.85
C LEU A 148 -3.35 -11.07 -4.85
N ILE A 149 -3.33 -12.29 -4.26
CA ILE A 149 -2.17 -13.20 -4.34
C ILE A 149 -1.82 -13.50 -5.80
N PHE A 150 -2.81 -13.85 -6.63
CA PHE A 150 -2.59 -14.12 -8.05
C PHE A 150 -2.19 -12.86 -8.82
N LEU A 151 -2.80 -11.72 -8.51
CA LEU A 151 -2.46 -10.43 -9.13
C LEU A 151 -1.04 -9.98 -8.78
N TRP A 152 -0.60 -10.16 -7.53
CA TRP A 152 0.76 -9.87 -7.11
C TRP A 152 1.78 -10.80 -7.78
N LEU A 153 1.44 -12.09 -7.93
CA LEU A 153 2.28 -13.00 -8.69
C LEU A 153 2.41 -12.53 -10.15
N GLY A 154 1.31 -12.14 -10.78
CA GLY A 154 1.32 -11.53 -12.12
C GLY A 154 2.12 -10.23 -12.17
N ALA A 155 2.03 -9.38 -11.14
CA ALA A 155 2.78 -8.14 -11.05
C ALA A 155 4.29 -8.37 -10.94
N ILE A 156 4.73 -9.40 -10.19
CA ILE A 156 6.14 -9.78 -10.12
C ILE A 156 6.67 -10.14 -11.52
N PHE A 157 5.96 -10.97 -12.27
CA PHE A 157 6.34 -11.29 -13.66
C PHE A 157 6.34 -10.04 -14.55
N ALA A 158 5.32 -9.19 -14.42
CA ALA A 158 5.25 -7.93 -15.17
C ALA A 158 6.45 -7.02 -14.90
N VAL A 159 6.89 -6.92 -13.64
CA VAL A 159 8.07 -6.14 -13.24
C VAL A 159 9.35 -6.76 -13.81
N ILE A 160 9.49 -8.10 -13.80
CA ILE A 160 10.63 -8.79 -14.39
C ILE A 160 10.71 -8.51 -15.90
N PHE A 161 9.60 -8.62 -16.63
CA PHE A 161 9.55 -8.29 -18.05
C PHE A 161 9.84 -6.81 -18.31
N ALA A 162 9.31 -5.92 -17.48
CA ALA A 162 9.59 -4.50 -17.56
C ALA A 162 11.06 -4.18 -17.29
N TRP A 163 11.71 -4.89 -16.35
CA TRP A 163 13.15 -4.76 -16.09
C TRP A 163 13.98 -5.03 -17.35
N PHE A 164 13.73 -6.12 -18.04
CA PHE A 164 14.39 -6.40 -19.33
C PHE A 164 14.06 -5.30 -20.37
N ALA A 165 12.79 -4.91 -20.49
CA ALA A 165 12.38 -3.87 -21.41
C ALA A 165 13.12 -2.55 -21.15
N ILE A 166 13.27 -2.13 -19.88
CA ILE A 166 13.99 -0.92 -19.51
C ILE A 166 15.49 -1.03 -19.85
N LEU A 167 16.13 -2.18 -19.60
CA LEU A 167 17.54 -2.38 -19.91
C LEU A 167 17.82 -2.23 -21.41
N PHE A 168 16.94 -2.75 -22.27
CA PHE A 168 17.12 -2.67 -23.71
C PHE A 168 16.62 -1.36 -24.32
N THR A 169 15.44 -0.89 -23.92
CA THR A 169 14.77 0.25 -24.55
C THR A 169 14.85 1.56 -23.74
N GLY A 170 15.14 1.48 -22.43
CA GLY A 170 15.07 2.61 -21.51
C GLY A 170 13.65 3.00 -21.12
N ARG A 171 12.62 2.25 -21.53
CA ARG A 171 11.21 2.59 -21.30
C ARG A 171 10.45 1.47 -20.64
N TYR A 172 9.56 1.83 -19.73
CA TYR A 172 8.59 0.90 -19.15
C TYR A 172 7.44 0.68 -20.13
N PRO A 173 7.09 -0.56 -20.52
CA PRO A 173 5.92 -0.82 -21.37
C PRO A 173 4.63 -0.38 -20.69
N ARG A 174 3.84 0.47 -21.36
CA ARG A 174 2.67 1.11 -20.73
C ARG A 174 1.64 0.11 -20.19
N GLY A 175 1.35 -0.95 -20.92
CA GLY A 175 0.40 -1.98 -20.44
C GLY A 175 0.84 -2.68 -19.16
N LEU A 176 2.14 -2.97 -19.01
CA LEU A 176 2.70 -3.55 -17.78
C LEU A 176 2.68 -2.53 -16.63
N PHE A 177 2.98 -1.25 -16.94
CA PHE A 177 2.90 -0.17 -15.97
C PHE A 177 1.48 -0.01 -15.40
N ASP A 178 0.49 0.13 -16.28
CA ASP A 178 -0.92 0.30 -15.90
C ASP A 178 -1.44 -0.90 -15.10
N PHE A 179 -1.00 -2.12 -15.43
CA PHE A 179 -1.33 -3.32 -14.68
C PHE A 179 -0.76 -3.28 -13.26
N VAL A 180 0.55 -2.99 -13.09
CA VAL A 180 1.21 -2.93 -11.78
C VAL A 180 0.60 -1.83 -10.91
N VAL A 181 0.35 -0.64 -11.48
CA VAL A 181 -0.35 0.45 -10.78
C VAL A 181 -1.77 0.05 -10.40
N GLY A 182 -2.47 -0.68 -11.26
CA GLY A 182 -3.80 -1.23 -10.96
C GLY A 182 -3.80 -2.19 -9.77
N VAL A 183 -2.82 -3.09 -9.70
CA VAL A 183 -2.65 -4.01 -8.57
C VAL A 183 -2.37 -3.21 -7.28
N GLY A 184 -1.47 -2.23 -7.32
CA GLY A 184 -1.20 -1.32 -6.20
C GLY A 184 -2.46 -0.56 -5.75
N ARG A 185 -3.27 -0.06 -6.69
CA ARG A 185 -4.55 0.61 -6.41
C ARG A 185 -5.53 -0.30 -5.69
N TRP A 186 -5.71 -1.52 -6.15
CA TRP A 186 -6.60 -2.48 -5.50
C TRP A 186 -6.08 -2.86 -4.11
N THR A 187 -4.78 -3.10 -3.96
CA THR A 187 -4.15 -3.38 -2.66
C THR A 187 -4.42 -2.25 -1.67
N ASN A 188 -4.20 -0.98 -2.05
CA ASN A 188 -4.46 0.17 -1.17
C ASN A 188 -5.95 0.29 -0.78
N ARG A 189 -6.89 -0.01 -1.67
CA ARG A 189 -8.33 -0.05 -1.35
C ARG A 189 -8.64 -1.11 -0.29
N VAL A 190 -8.09 -2.30 -0.43
CA VAL A 190 -8.29 -3.39 0.54
C VAL A 190 -7.61 -3.07 1.86
N THR A 191 -6.40 -2.52 1.86
CA THR A 191 -5.69 -2.09 3.06
C THR A 191 -6.46 -1.01 3.82
N ALA A 192 -6.98 -0.01 3.14
CA ALA A 192 -7.77 1.06 3.73
C ALA A 192 -9.10 0.57 4.34
N TYR A 193 -9.73 -0.43 3.71
CA TYR A 193 -10.95 -1.06 4.19
C TYR A 193 -10.71 -1.98 5.39
N ALA A 194 -9.77 -2.92 5.26
CA ALA A 194 -9.61 -4.02 6.20
C ALA A 194 -8.68 -3.70 7.38
N PHE A 195 -7.66 -2.87 7.17
CA PHE A 195 -6.61 -2.62 8.17
C PHE A 195 -6.59 -1.18 8.69
N VAL A 196 -6.63 -0.19 7.81
CA VAL A 196 -6.63 1.22 8.25
C VAL A 196 -8.01 1.67 8.73
N LEU A 197 -9.07 0.99 8.28
CA LEU A 197 -10.47 1.18 8.73
C LEU A 197 -11.02 2.59 8.45
N VAL A 198 -10.60 3.22 7.35
CA VAL A 198 -11.04 4.58 6.99
C VAL A 198 -12.37 4.62 6.23
N THR A 199 -12.88 3.48 5.78
CA THR A 199 -14.15 3.40 5.04
C THR A 199 -14.88 2.09 5.31
N ASP A 200 -16.20 2.12 5.30
CA ASP A 200 -17.06 0.94 5.37
C ASP A 200 -17.50 0.45 3.98
N ARG A 201 -17.17 1.20 2.92
CA ARG A 201 -17.46 0.79 1.55
C ARG A 201 -16.60 -0.40 1.17
N TYR A 202 -17.24 -1.48 0.73
CA TYR A 202 -16.55 -2.67 0.25
C TYR A 202 -15.71 -2.36 -0.99
N PRO A 203 -14.45 -2.81 -1.06
CA PRO A 203 -13.59 -2.54 -2.22
C PRO A 203 -14.15 -3.15 -3.51
N PRO A 204 -14.14 -2.43 -4.63
CA PRO A 204 -14.57 -3.00 -5.90
C PRO A 204 -13.50 -3.96 -6.47
N PHE A 205 -13.95 -5.05 -7.10
CA PHE A 205 -13.09 -6.00 -7.81
C PHE A 205 -12.65 -5.44 -9.17
N ARG A 206 -11.83 -4.39 -9.16
CA ARG A 206 -11.35 -3.76 -10.41
C ARG A 206 -9.99 -3.11 -10.22
N LEU A 207 -9.15 -3.16 -11.28
CA LEU A 207 -7.85 -2.49 -11.35
C LEU A 207 -7.98 -1.02 -11.77
N ALA A 208 -9.05 -0.68 -12.45
CA ALA A 208 -9.33 0.68 -12.91
C ALA A 208 -9.58 1.67 -11.74
N PRO A 209 -9.39 2.97 -11.96
CA PRO A 209 -9.75 4.02 -11.00
C PRO A 209 -11.21 3.98 -10.53
#